data_78f9daf5ca276e3ee89bba9a7c0fc113
#
_entry.id   78f9daf5ca276e3ee89bba9a7c0fc113
#
_cell.length_a   1.000
_cell.length_b   1.000
_cell.length_c   1.000
_cell.angle_alpha   90.00
_cell.angle_beta   90.00
_cell.angle_gamma   90.00
#
_symmetry.space_group_name_H-M   'P 1'
#
loop_
_entity.id
_entity.type
_entity.pdbx_description
1 polymer ?
#
loop_
_entity_poly.entity_id
_entity_poly.type
_entity_poly.pdbx_seq_one_letter_code
_entity_poly.pdbx_strand_id
1 'polypeptide(L)'
;GSLDSLKQARAWAKQATGGDRAALAHYYAALADYRMSNRLPEEDEARRERVIEDAIGHLKRATEINGTMADAWALLSGCYGQMMGMNPMQGMSLGPKANEAMKRAKEHGPNNPRVWIIDGTSDFYTPGMFGGDKEKALTKFEKAARLAEQGSPDDPLMPSWGHAEAHAWVGVAHMEAERYDPARTAFETALDLNPDYGW
;
A
#
# COMPACT_ATOMS: atom_id res chain seq x y z
N GLY A 1 11.99 -4.28 -7.15
CA GLY A 1 12.48 -3.67 -8.40
C GLY A 1 13.29 -2.41 -8.15
N SER A 2 14.17 -2.03 -9.10
CA SER A 2 14.98 -0.81 -9.02
C SER A 2 14.12 0.46 -9.22
N LEU A 3 14.65 1.64 -8.85
CA LEU A 3 14.00 2.94 -9.15
C LEU A 3 13.74 3.12 -10.65
N ASP A 4 14.63 2.62 -11.51
CA ASP A 4 14.46 2.77 -12.95
C ASP A 4 13.39 1.84 -13.51
N SER A 5 13.24 0.63 -12.98
CA SER A 5 12.11 -0.26 -13.30
C SER A 5 10.77 0.37 -12.89
N LEU A 6 10.70 1.05 -11.75
CA LEU A 6 9.49 1.74 -11.29
C LEU A 6 9.15 2.95 -12.18
N LYS A 7 10.15 3.75 -12.59
CA LYS A 7 9.96 4.85 -13.56
C LYS A 7 9.42 4.34 -14.89
N GLN A 8 9.95 3.21 -15.38
CA GLN A 8 9.50 2.61 -16.63
C GLN A 8 8.07 2.08 -16.52
N ALA A 9 7.74 1.35 -15.45
CA ALA A 9 6.38 0.88 -15.18
C ALA A 9 5.37 2.03 -15.10
N ARG A 10 5.75 3.13 -14.41
CA ARG A 10 4.96 4.36 -14.36
C ARG A 10 4.71 4.94 -15.76
N ALA A 11 5.74 5.03 -16.59
CA ALA A 11 5.63 5.59 -17.93
C ALA A 11 4.68 4.76 -18.80
N TRP A 12 4.77 3.45 -18.77
CA TRP A 12 3.87 2.54 -19.49
C TRP A 12 2.41 2.66 -19.00
N ALA A 13 2.22 2.66 -17.68
CA ALA A 13 0.88 2.83 -17.10
C ALA A 13 0.23 4.16 -17.52
N LYS A 14 1.00 5.26 -17.51
CA LYS A 14 0.51 6.58 -17.97
C LYS A 14 0.10 6.59 -19.46
N GLN A 15 0.73 5.81 -20.32
CA GLN A 15 0.34 5.69 -21.72
C GLN A 15 -0.99 4.94 -21.90
N ALA A 16 -1.34 4.06 -20.98
CA ALA A 16 -2.54 3.22 -21.02
C ALA A 16 -3.77 3.84 -20.32
N THR A 17 -3.72 5.11 -19.91
CA THR A 17 -4.82 5.77 -19.15
C THR A 17 -6.06 6.12 -20.00
N GLY A 18 -6.06 5.80 -21.30
CA GLY A 18 -7.24 5.86 -22.17
C GLY A 18 -7.79 4.46 -22.45
N GLY A 19 -9.12 4.30 -22.49
CA GLY A 19 -9.79 3.05 -22.84
C GLY A 19 -10.36 2.28 -21.65
N ASP A 20 -10.79 1.05 -21.90
CA ASP A 20 -11.59 0.23 -20.97
C ASP A 20 -10.87 -0.12 -19.66
N ARG A 21 -9.55 -0.04 -19.65
CA ARG A 21 -8.69 -0.34 -18.48
C ARG A 21 -8.08 0.90 -17.82
N ALA A 22 -8.61 2.08 -18.13
CA ALA A 22 -8.07 3.35 -17.64
C ALA A 22 -7.93 3.41 -16.11
N ALA A 23 -8.92 2.93 -15.36
CA ALA A 23 -8.84 2.88 -13.89
C ALA A 23 -7.64 2.07 -13.40
N LEU A 24 -7.41 0.90 -14.01
CA LEU A 24 -6.31 0.01 -13.66
C LEU A 24 -4.95 0.62 -14.02
N ALA A 25 -4.87 1.29 -15.18
CA ALA A 25 -3.66 2.00 -15.61
C ALA A 25 -3.30 3.14 -14.65
N HIS A 26 -4.29 3.93 -14.23
CA HIS A 26 -4.10 4.94 -13.19
C HIS A 26 -3.65 4.34 -11.86
N TYR A 27 -4.23 3.22 -11.44
CA TYR A 27 -3.80 2.50 -10.24
C TYR A 27 -2.34 2.07 -10.32
N TYR A 28 -1.89 1.48 -11.43
CA TYR A 28 -0.50 1.04 -11.58
C TYR A 28 0.50 2.19 -11.68
N ALA A 29 0.12 3.32 -12.28
CA ALA A 29 0.93 4.52 -12.25
C ALA A 29 1.14 4.99 -10.81
N ALA A 30 0.07 5.05 -10.02
CA ALA A 30 0.12 5.43 -8.61
C ALA A 30 0.90 4.42 -7.74
N LEU A 31 0.75 3.11 -8.00
CA LEU A 31 1.51 2.08 -7.27
C LEU A 31 3.02 2.22 -7.54
N ALA A 32 3.41 2.54 -8.77
CA ALA A 32 4.81 2.82 -9.09
C ALA A 32 5.30 4.07 -8.34
N ASP A 33 4.52 5.15 -8.31
CA ASP A 33 4.84 6.38 -7.58
C ASP A 33 4.94 6.13 -6.06
N TYR A 34 3.99 5.41 -5.47
CA TYR A 34 4.00 5.02 -4.06
C TYR A 34 5.26 4.22 -3.70
N ARG A 35 5.62 3.22 -4.52
CA ARG A 35 6.83 2.42 -4.33
C ARG A 35 8.12 3.22 -4.57
N MET A 36 8.10 4.18 -5.50
CA MET A 36 9.25 5.09 -5.70
C MET A 36 9.48 5.98 -4.48
N SER A 37 8.43 6.56 -3.89
CA SER A 37 8.55 7.39 -2.70
C SER A 37 9.26 6.65 -1.55
N ASN A 38 8.95 5.37 -1.35
CA ASN A 38 9.57 4.54 -0.32
C ASN A 38 11.06 4.20 -0.58
N ARG A 39 11.55 4.43 -1.81
CA ARG A 39 12.95 4.17 -2.21
C ARG A 39 13.78 5.44 -2.41
N LEU A 40 13.16 6.58 -2.39
CA LEU A 40 13.87 7.85 -2.44
C LEU A 40 14.52 8.11 -1.07
N PRO A 41 15.71 8.73 -1.03
CA PRO A 41 16.36 9.13 0.21
C PRO A 41 15.44 10.00 1.07
N GLU A 42 15.54 9.87 2.39
CA GLU A 42 14.71 10.66 3.32
C GLU A 42 14.97 12.16 3.19
N GLU A 43 16.21 12.55 2.92
CA GLU A 43 16.62 13.93 2.68
C GLU A 43 16.01 14.55 1.41
N ASP A 44 15.50 13.76 0.47
CA ASP A 44 14.84 14.24 -0.75
C ASP A 44 13.31 14.38 -0.55
N GLU A 45 12.93 14.97 0.59
CA GLU A 45 11.53 15.10 1.01
C GLU A 45 10.66 15.77 -0.06
N ALA A 46 11.13 16.87 -0.65
CA ALA A 46 10.39 17.61 -1.68
C ALA A 46 10.09 16.73 -2.93
N ARG A 47 10.96 15.79 -3.24
CA ARG A 47 10.72 14.85 -4.35
C ARG A 47 9.78 13.73 -3.94
N ARG A 48 9.92 13.21 -2.73
CA ARG A 48 9.00 12.21 -2.15
C ARG A 48 7.58 12.76 -2.11
N GLU A 49 7.40 13.99 -1.63
CA GLU A 49 6.12 14.69 -1.58
C GLU A 49 5.49 14.80 -2.98
N ARG A 50 6.21 15.32 -3.98
CA ARG A 50 5.70 15.41 -5.36
C ARG A 50 5.31 14.07 -5.95
N VAL A 51 6.09 13.02 -5.70
CA VAL A 51 5.77 11.68 -6.22
C VAL A 51 4.49 11.12 -5.58
N ILE A 52 4.26 11.38 -4.29
CA ILE A 52 3.02 10.97 -3.61
C ILE A 52 1.83 11.84 -4.03
N GLU A 53 2.02 13.13 -4.30
CA GLU A 53 0.97 13.98 -4.89
C GLU A 53 0.53 13.47 -6.26
N ASP A 54 1.46 13.07 -7.13
CA ASP A 54 1.18 12.44 -8.42
C ASP A 54 0.38 11.14 -8.23
N ALA A 55 0.79 10.28 -7.27
CA ALA A 55 0.07 9.06 -6.92
C ALA A 55 -1.38 9.34 -6.49
N ILE A 56 -1.58 10.33 -5.60
CA ILE A 56 -2.91 10.76 -5.16
C ILE A 56 -3.77 11.23 -6.35
N GLY A 57 -3.18 12.00 -7.28
CA GLY A 57 -3.86 12.45 -8.49
C GLY A 57 -4.34 11.27 -9.36
N HIS A 58 -3.47 10.30 -9.58
CA HIS A 58 -3.81 9.07 -10.31
C HIS A 58 -4.87 8.24 -9.60
N LEU A 59 -4.79 8.07 -8.27
CA LEU A 59 -5.75 7.27 -7.51
C LEU A 59 -7.14 7.90 -7.45
N LYS A 60 -7.22 9.21 -7.32
CA LYS A 60 -8.50 9.93 -7.47
C LYS A 60 -9.12 9.63 -8.83
N ARG A 61 -8.33 9.70 -9.89
CA ARG A 61 -8.83 9.39 -11.23
C ARG A 61 -9.25 7.93 -11.37
N ALA A 62 -8.51 6.98 -10.80
CA ALA A 62 -8.87 5.57 -10.79
C ALA A 62 -10.22 5.35 -10.08
N THR A 63 -10.43 5.96 -8.91
CA THR A 63 -11.66 5.83 -8.12
C THR A 63 -12.86 6.57 -8.72
N GLU A 64 -12.64 7.65 -9.50
CA GLU A 64 -13.68 8.31 -10.30
C GLU A 64 -14.17 7.43 -11.45
N ILE A 65 -13.24 6.73 -12.15
CA ILE A 65 -13.56 5.84 -13.27
C ILE A 65 -14.20 4.53 -12.77
N ASN A 66 -13.65 3.96 -11.70
CA ASN A 66 -14.15 2.74 -11.06
C ASN A 66 -14.27 2.92 -9.55
N GLY A 67 -15.42 3.37 -9.10
CA GLY A 67 -15.72 3.64 -7.69
C GLY A 67 -15.70 2.41 -6.78
N THR A 68 -15.70 1.19 -7.35
CA THR A 68 -15.67 -0.07 -6.59
C THR A 68 -14.28 -0.71 -6.52
N MET A 69 -13.24 -0.06 -7.08
CA MET A 69 -11.87 -0.59 -7.07
C MET A 69 -11.25 -0.45 -5.69
N ALA A 70 -11.40 -1.49 -4.85
CA ALA A 70 -10.91 -1.52 -3.47
C ALA A 70 -9.40 -1.23 -3.36
N ASP A 71 -8.60 -1.76 -4.29
CA ASP A 71 -7.15 -1.54 -4.34
C ASP A 71 -6.79 -0.06 -4.50
N ALA A 72 -7.53 0.67 -5.35
CA ALA A 72 -7.29 2.09 -5.56
C ALA A 72 -7.66 2.92 -4.32
N TRP A 73 -8.77 2.60 -3.67
CA TRP A 73 -9.17 3.24 -2.42
C TRP A 73 -8.18 2.98 -1.29
N ALA A 74 -7.72 1.72 -1.13
CA ALA A 74 -6.73 1.39 -0.12
C ALA A 74 -5.42 2.15 -0.34
N LEU A 75 -4.88 2.12 -1.56
CA LEU A 75 -3.63 2.81 -1.88
C LEU A 75 -3.77 4.33 -1.73
N LEU A 76 -4.93 4.91 -2.04
CA LEU A 76 -5.22 6.34 -1.82
C LEU A 76 -5.14 6.69 -0.33
N SER A 77 -5.71 5.84 0.54
CA SER A 77 -5.58 5.99 1.99
C SER A 77 -4.10 5.95 2.43
N GLY A 78 -3.32 4.98 1.92
CA GLY A 78 -1.90 4.87 2.21
C GLY A 78 -1.08 6.08 1.75
N CYS A 79 -1.39 6.64 0.57
CA CYS A 79 -0.75 7.87 0.08
C CYS A 79 -1.04 9.08 0.98
N TYR A 80 -2.28 9.23 1.46
CA TYR A 80 -2.61 10.27 2.45
C TYR A 80 -1.83 10.06 3.76
N GLY A 81 -1.67 8.80 4.21
CA GLY A 81 -0.85 8.45 5.37
C GLY A 81 0.61 8.86 5.20
N GLN A 82 1.21 8.57 4.04
CA GLN A 82 2.59 9.01 3.75
C GLN A 82 2.74 10.52 3.74
N MET A 83 1.80 11.26 3.14
CA MET A 83 1.80 12.73 3.18
C MET A 83 1.75 13.27 4.60
N MET A 84 0.91 12.69 5.46
CA MET A 84 0.83 13.08 6.88
C MET A 84 2.12 12.76 7.64
N GLY A 85 2.80 11.66 7.29
CA GLY A 85 4.10 11.30 7.86
C GLY A 85 5.21 12.31 7.50
N MET A 86 5.22 12.80 6.25
CA MET A 86 6.15 13.84 5.80
C MET A 86 5.77 15.23 6.33
N ASN A 87 4.49 15.57 6.37
CA ASN A 87 3.98 16.85 6.82
C ASN A 87 2.81 16.67 7.81
N PRO A 88 3.10 16.52 9.12
CA PRO A 88 2.08 16.31 10.15
C PRO A 88 1.03 17.43 10.26
N MET A 89 1.34 18.64 9.83
CA MET A 89 0.39 19.76 9.82
C MET A 89 -0.79 19.51 8.87
N GLN A 90 -0.62 18.66 7.87
CA GLN A 90 -1.69 18.25 6.94
C GLN A 90 -2.66 17.21 7.56
N GLY A 91 -2.36 16.69 8.75
CA GLY A 91 -3.16 15.66 9.40
C GLY A 91 -4.64 16.00 9.58
N MET A 92 -4.94 17.26 9.96
CA MET A 92 -6.32 17.72 10.13
C MET A 92 -7.14 17.68 8.82
N SER A 93 -6.50 17.90 7.67
CA SER A 93 -7.15 17.92 6.35
C SER A 93 -7.13 16.57 5.65
N LEU A 94 -6.07 15.78 5.83
CA LEU A 94 -5.87 14.51 5.15
C LEU A 94 -6.40 13.31 5.94
N GLY A 95 -6.40 13.37 7.28
CA GLY A 95 -6.89 12.28 8.13
C GLY A 95 -8.32 11.84 7.80
N PRO A 96 -9.31 12.76 7.73
CA PRO A 96 -10.67 12.41 7.31
C PRO A 96 -10.73 11.79 5.91
N LYS A 97 -9.89 12.27 4.95
CA LYS A 97 -9.82 11.72 3.59
C LYS A 97 -9.21 10.31 3.56
N ALA A 98 -8.16 10.06 4.35
CA ALA A 98 -7.57 8.75 4.50
C ALA A 98 -8.57 7.74 5.08
N ASN A 99 -9.28 8.14 6.13
CA ASN A 99 -10.30 7.31 6.78
C ASN A 99 -11.46 6.97 5.83
N GLU A 100 -11.98 7.95 5.08
CA GLU A 100 -13.04 7.70 4.09
C GLU A 100 -12.56 6.77 2.97
N ALA A 101 -11.34 6.97 2.46
CA ALA A 101 -10.77 6.11 1.44
C ALA A 101 -10.60 4.66 1.96
N MET A 102 -10.12 4.46 3.19
CA MET A 102 -10.00 3.14 3.80
C MET A 102 -11.37 2.49 4.05
N LYS A 103 -12.37 3.27 4.47
CA LYS A 103 -13.74 2.79 4.61
C LYS A 103 -14.27 2.25 3.28
N ARG A 104 -14.14 3.01 2.18
CA ARG A 104 -14.50 2.57 0.82
C ARG A 104 -13.75 1.31 0.39
N ALA A 105 -12.45 1.24 0.67
CA ALA A 105 -11.66 0.06 0.37
C ALA A 105 -12.22 -1.19 1.06
N LYS A 106 -12.58 -1.11 2.33
CA LYS A 106 -13.15 -2.22 3.10
C LYS A 106 -14.58 -2.58 2.67
N GLU A 107 -15.39 -1.61 2.27
CA GLU A 107 -16.74 -1.83 1.74
C GLU A 107 -16.71 -2.62 0.43
N HIS A 108 -15.78 -2.30 -0.47
CA HIS A 108 -15.69 -2.92 -1.80
C HIS A 108 -14.79 -4.15 -1.87
N GLY A 109 -13.86 -4.30 -0.92
CA GLY A 109 -12.90 -5.42 -0.89
C GLY A 109 -12.62 -5.95 0.51
N PRO A 110 -13.64 -6.45 1.26
CA PRO A 110 -13.43 -6.93 2.64
C PRO A 110 -12.49 -8.14 2.71
N ASN A 111 -12.34 -8.89 1.62
CA ASN A 111 -11.46 -10.05 1.49
C ASN A 111 -10.22 -9.76 0.62
N ASN A 112 -9.96 -8.51 0.26
CA ASN A 112 -8.76 -8.15 -0.49
C ASN A 112 -7.56 -7.98 0.47
N PRO A 113 -6.50 -8.82 0.35
CA PRO A 113 -5.35 -8.77 1.27
C PRO A 113 -4.66 -7.40 1.27
N ARG A 114 -4.59 -6.71 0.14
CA ARG A 114 -3.93 -5.40 0.01
C ARG A 114 -4.63 -4.31 0.81
N VAL A 115 -5.95 -4.38 0.97
CA VAL A 115 -6.71 -3.49 1.85
C VAL A 115 -6.24 -3.64 3.29
N TRP A 116 -6.05 -4.87 3.76
CA TRP A 116 -5.63 -5.14 5.13
C TRP A 116 -4.14 -4.85 5.37
N ILE A 117 -3.29 -4.98 4.35
CA ILE A 117 -1.89 -4.53 4.43
C ILE A 117 -1.84 -3.01 4.66
N ILE A 118 -2.53 -2.24 3.81
CA ILE A 118 -2.51 -0.77 3.92
C ILE A 118 -3.19 -0.28 5.22
N ASP A 119 -4.28 -0.92 5.63
CA ASP A 119 -4.94 -0.59 6.90
C ASP A 119 -4.05 -0.92 8.12
N GLY A 120 -3.30 -2.03 8.05
CA GLY A 120 -2.31 -2.39 9.06
C GLY A 120 -1.14 -1.40 9.12
N THR A 121 -0.59 -0.98 7.97
CA THR A 121 0.48 0.03 7.94
C THR A 121 0.02 1.37 8.52
N SER A 122 -1.26 1.73 8.35
CA SER A 122 -1.84 2.92 8.99
C SER A 122 -1.78 2.81 10.51
N ASP A 123 -2.26 1.70 11.10
CA ASP A 123 -2.19 1.50 12.56
C ASP A 123 -0.74 1.44 13.08
N PHE A 124 0.17 0.85 12.28
CA PHE A 124 1.55 0.66 12.65
C PHE A 124 2.34 1.96 12.78
N TYR A 125 2.14 2.89 11.83
CA TYR A 125 2.87 4.16 11.78
C TYR A 125 2.16 5.32 12.48
N THR A 126 0.86 5.23 12.72
CA THR A 126 0.13 6.27 13.45
C THR A 126 0.57 6.27 14.92
N PRO A 127 0.96 7.41 15.51
CA PRO A 127 1.24 7.49 16.94
C PRO A 127 0.02 7.06 17.77
N GLY A 128 0.25 6.36 18.91
CA GLY A 128 -0.82 5.85 19.76
C GLY A 128 -1.81 6.91 20.24
N MET A 129 -1.33 8.15 20.48
CA MET A 129 -2.19 9.29 20.84
C MET A 129 -3.19 9.70 19.74
N PHE A 130 -2.95 9.27 18.49
CA PHE A 130 -3.85 9.46 17.34
C PHE A 130 -4.56 8.17 16.92
N GLY A 131 -4.53 7.13 17.77
CA GLY A 131 -5.25 5.87 17.56
C GLY A 131 -4.46 4.75 16.90
N GLY A 132 -3.16 4.92 16.66
CA GLY A 132 -2.28 3.87 16.18
C GLY A 132 -2.10 2.77 17.24
N ASP A 133 -1.91 1.52 16.75
CA ASP A 133 -1.80 0.35 17.62
C ASP A 133 -1.08 -0.77 16.86
N LYS A 134 0.15 -1.09 17.28
CA LYS A 134 0.99 -2.09 16.62
C LYS A 134 0.46 -3.53 16.74
N GLU A 135 -0.26 -3.87 17.80
CA GLU A 135 -0.90 -5.19 17.94
C GLU A 135 -2.12 -5.33 17.03
N LYS A 136 -2.91 -4.26 16.86
CA LYS A 136 -3.97 -4.22 15.84
C LYS A 136 -3.37 -4.32 14.44
N ALA A 137 -2.26 -3.63 14.18
CA ALA A 137 -1.55 -3.72 12.91
C ALA A 137 -1.13 -5.17 12.61
N LEU A 138 -0.51 -5.86 13.57
CA LEU A 138 -0.14 -7.27 13.43
C LEU A 138 -1.36 -8.15 13.08
N THR A 139 -2.48 -7.99 13.80
CA THR A 139 -3.72 -8.72 13.53
C THR A 139 -4.22 -8.51 12.10
N LYS A 140 -4.08 -7.28 11.56
CA LYS A 140 -4.44 -6.96 10.17
C LYS A 140 -3.48 -7.59 9.16
N PHE A 141 -2.18 -7.58 9.43
CA PHE A 141 -1.17 -8.22 8.57
C PHE A 141 -1.36 -9.74 8.52
N GLU A 142 -1.63 -10.39 9.65
CA GLU A 142 -1.97 -11.82 9.70
C GLU A 142 -3.26 -12.12 8.92
N LYS A 143 -4.27 -11.26 9.02
CA LYS A 143 -5.48 -11.37 8.20
C LYS A 143 -5.15 -11.24 6.71
N ALA A 144 -4.31 -10.30 6.33
CA ALA A 144 -3.87 -10.13 4.95
C ALA A 144 -3.14 -11.38 4.43
N ALA A 145 -2.24 -11.96 5.23
CA ALA A 145 -1.53 -13.20 4.87
C ALA A 145 -2.51 -14.34 4.59
N ARG A 146 -3.44 -14.62 5.53
CA ARG A 146 -4.47 -15.65 5.34
C ARG A 146 -5.37 -15.41 4.12
N LEU A 147 -5.70 -14.16 3.80
CA LEU A 147 -6.50 -13.84 2.61
C LEU A 147 -5.70 -14.04 1.32
N ALA A 148 -4.41 -13.75 1.33
CA ALA A 148 -3.55 -13.95 0.16
C ALA A 148 -3.33 -15.43 -0.18
N GLU A 149 -3.37 -16.33 0.81
CA GLU A 149 -3.32 -17.79 0.62
C GLU A 149 -4.52 -18.32 -0.17
N GLN A 150 -5.64 -17.61 -0.22
CA GLN A 150 -6.85 -18.03 -0.95
C GLN A 150 -6.73 -17.92 -2.48
N GLY A 151 -5.62 -17.36 -2.96
CA GLY A 151 -5.29 -17.28 -4.38
C GLY A 151 -5.23 -15.85 -4.92
N SER A 152 -4.83 -15.77 -6.19
CA SER A 152 -4.75 -14.52 -6.96
C SER A 152 -6.02 -14.32 -7.80
N PRO A 153 -6.32 -13.09 -8.23
CA PRO A 153 -7.41 -12.84 -9.19
C PRO A 153 -7.24 -13.63 -10.49
N ASP A 154 -8.35 -14.07 -11.07
CA ASP A 154 -8.37 -14.78 -12.37
C ASP A 154 -7.86 -13.90 -13.52
N ASP A 155 -8.14 -12.60 -13.50
CA ASP A 155 -7.63 -11.65 -14.49
C ASP A 155 -6.17 -11.31 -14.17
N PRO A 156 -5.20 -11.67 -15.04
CA PRO A 156 -3.77 -11.47 -14.80
C PRO A 156 -3.35 -9.99 -14.75
N LEU A 157 -4.22 -9.08 -15.18
CA LEU A 157 -3.98 -7.63 -15.09
C LEU A 157 -4.43 -7.03 -13.75
N MET A 158 -5.23 -7.77 -12.98
CA MET A 158 -5.62 -7.31 -11.64
C MET A 158 -4.44 -7.39 -10.66
N PRO A 159 -4.39 -6.51 -9.65
CA PRO A 159 -3.31 -6.53 -8.67
C PRO A 159 -3.18 -7.90 -7.98
N SER A 160 -2.01 -8.51 -8.09
CA SER A 160 -1.69 -9.82 -7.50
C SER A 160 -0.58 -9.76 -6.44
N TRP A 161 -0.06 -8.56 -6.14
CA TRP A 161 0.91 -8.37 -5.06
C TRP A 161 0.24 -8.51 -3.69
N GLY A 162 1.04 -8.67 -2.66
CA GLY A 162 0.55 -8.62 -1.27
C GLY A 162 0.82 -9.89 -0.48
N HIS A 163 1.06 -11.05 -1.11
CA HIS A 163 1.25 -12.31 -0.37
C HIS A 163 2.58 -12.28 0.42
N ALA A 164 3.71 -12.11 -0.27
CA ALA A 164 5.01 -11.95 0.40
C ALA A 164 5.06 -10.69 1.29
N GLU A 165 4.44 -9.59 0.83
CA GLU A 165 4.34 -8.34 1.59
C GLU A 165 3.62 -8.52 2.92
N ALA A 166 2.54 -9.28 2.98
CA ALA A 166 1.80 -9.52 4.21
C ALA A 166 2.66 -10.25 5.26
N HIS A 167 3.36 -11.31 4.84
CA HIS A 167 4.30 -12.02 5.74
C HIS A 167 5.47 -11.15 6.16
N ALA A 168 6.01 -10.32 5.26
CA ALA A 168 7.06 -9.38 5.61
C ALA A 168 6.58 -8.36 6.67
N TRP A 169 5.35 -7.84 6.56
CA TRP A 169 4.77 -6.95 7.58
C TRP A 169 4.49 -7.66 8.90
N VAL A 170 4.08 -8.94 8.90
CA VAL A 170 3.99 -9.77 10.12
C VAL A 170 5.37 -9.85 10.79
N GLY A 171 6.44 -10.09 9.99
CA GLY A 171 7.80 -10.10 10.48
C GLY A 171 8.23 -8.78 11.10
N VAL A 172 7.95 -7.65 10.44
CA VAL A 172 8.24 -6.31 10.95
C VAL A 172 7.50 -6.03 12.27
N ALA A 173 6.22 -6.37 12.37
CA ALA A 173 5.44 -6.16 13.59
C ALA A 173 5.97 -7.00 14.75
N HIS A 174 6.40 -8.23 14.50
CA HIS A 174 7.06 -9.06 15.50
C HIS A 174 8.44 -8.52 15.90
N MET A 175 9.25 -8.05 14.95
CA MET A 175 10.54 -7.39 15.23
C MET A 175 10.38 -6.18 16.15
N GLU A 176 9.41 -5.34 15.87
CA GLU A 176 9.11 -4.15 16.70
C GLU A 176 8.66 -4.51 18.12
N ALA A 177 8.04 -5.67 18.29
CA ALA A 177 7.64 -6.21 19.58
C ALA A 177 8.71 -7.10 20.23
N GLU A 178 9.96 -7.10 19.70
CA GLU A 178 11.10 -7.92 20.16
C GLU A 178 10.83 -9.43 20.16
N ARG A 179 9.87 -9.89 19.33
CA ARG A 179 9.50 -11.31 19.16
C ARG A 179 10.29 -11.90 17.98
N TYR A 180 11.58 -12.19 18.19
CA TYR A 180 12.54 -12.49 17.12
C TYR A 180 12.29 -13.82 16.40
N ASP A 181 11.88 -14.89 17.09
CA ASP A 181 11.62 -16.18 16.44
C ASP A 181 10.38 -16.14 15.52
N PRO A 182 9.22 -15.61 15.94
CA PRO A 182 8.11 -15.37 15.03
C PRO A 182 8.45 -14.43 13.86
N ALA A 183 9.26 -13.39 14.11
CA ALA A 183 9.70 -12.47 13.06
C ALA A 183 10.51 -13.19 11.98
N ARG A 184 11.48 -14.02 12.39
CA ARG A 184 12.30 -14.83 11.49
C ARG A 184 11.44 -15.74 10.62
N THR A 185 10.54 -16.51 11.24
CA THR A 185 9.63 -17.41 10.51
C THR A 185 8.80 -16.65 9.46
N ALA A 186 8.28 -15.49 9.81
CA ALA A 186 7.50 -14.68 8.88
C ALA A 186 8.34 -14.16 7.71
N PHE A 187 9.59 -13.71 7.94
CA PHE A 187 10.49 -13.28 6.89
C PHE A 187 10.95 -14.43 5.98
N GLU A 188 11.23 -15.62 6.56
CA GLU A 188 11.54 -16.82 5.78
C GLU A 188 10.37 -17.19 4.86
N THR A 189 9.14 -17.17 5.37
CA THR A 189 7.93 -17.38 4.55
C THR A 189 7.80 -16.34 3.42
N ALA A 190 8.08 -15.08 3.70
CA ALA A 190 8.04 -14.03 2.66
C ALA A 190 9.07 -14.27 1.56
N LEU A 191 10.28 -14.74 1.91
CA LEU A 191 11.35 -15.06 0.96
C LEU A 191 11.07 -16.35 0.19
N ASP A 192 10.46 -17.35 0.79
CA ASP A 192 10.02 -18.56 0.10
C ASP A 192 8.96 -18.25 -0.97
N LEU A 193 8.04 -17.32 -0.68
CA LEU A 193 7.02 -16.86 -1.63
C LEU A 193 7.59 -15.97 -2.75
N ASN A 194 8.62 -15.21 -2.46
CA ASN A 194 9.30 -14.33 -3.41
C ASN A 194 10.78 -14.16 -3.03
N PRO A 195 11.69 -15.00 -3.58
CA PRO A 195 13.12 -14.95 -3.28
C PRO A 195 13.78 -13.59 -3.62
N ASP A 196 13.22 -12.85 -4.57
CA ASP A 196 13.69 -11.52 -4.97
C ASP A 196 13.00 -10.39 -4.18
N TYR A 197 12.26 -10.73 -3.12
CA TYR A 197 11.58 -9.73 -2.31
C TYR A 197 12.59 -8.84 -1.59
N GLY A 198 12.67 -7.58 -2.01
CA GLY A 198 13.49 -6.55 -1.39
C GLY A 198 12.62 -5.38 -0.92
N TRP A 199 12.86 -4.98 0.29
CA TRP A 199 12.29 -3.75 0.88
C TRP A 199 12.80 -2.50 0.16
#